data_3bf8988648913eb4a3be1944fbc36097
#
_entry.id   3bf8988648913eb4a3be1944fbc36097
#
_cell.length_a   1.000
_cell.length_b   1.000
_cell.length_c   1.000
_cell.angle_alpha   90.00
_cell.angle_beta   90.00
_cell.angle_gamma   90.00
#
_symmetry.space_group_name_H-M   'P 1'
#
loop_
_entity.id
_entity.type
_entity.pdbx_description
1 polymer ?
#
loop_
_entity_poly.entity_id
_entity_poly.type
_entity_poly.pdbx_seq_one_letter_code
_entity_poly.pdbx_strand_id
1 'polypeptide(L)'
;MNTALLIGVFAYEIIVIVGLGLWLQRRHTKQVASADEFALAGRDLPVPVVAVTLALTVLGTAHILGVFEMTWHMGAVAIWFSIAHVILLTFVCLGTGAWFRRLKVQTVPELLQRTSGTGTRLLVSCVMAGVLFGILTVEAQGIGIIIQALTGWPIHQGAIIGGILGLLYVLLAGMREIGWVNLVNSIVMYAGLILATIFVGAHFAGGYEAVGEYYQSNGLSHMTSIWGTKATLINFGFVMVVAVLFSQSINQMLIQPAMSAKDEATVKKALWIAAPVNGMFGVFAIAIALMARAQPEYAALEAGAKIGSTTMLVDVLPPWLAAVLLAAFLAAILSTFAIIALSIATIFTNDIYKALYKPDASAKSLTNMIRAMIIIVGGVAIAIASFMPPILAAMIWLFAWLVPVFFIIMYGIFVRRHSGLCLLTLATTWVINSLWTFTSLPLTLGFMRGVPPDHVLNADNYNAYVMAILPVVVLTIGHFMTKGEPGLFRSDSKGVA
;
A
#
# COMPACT_ATOMS: atom_id res chain seq x y z
N MET A 1 25.03 2.04 19.34
CA MET A 1 25.02 1.98 17.85
C MET A 1 25.78 0.73 17.41
N ASN A 2 25.11 -0.22 16.77
CA ASN A 2 25.79 -1.40 16.25
C ASN A 2 26.25 -1.10 14.80
N THR A 3 27.46 -0.55 14.68
CA THR A 3 28.03 -0.11 13.39
C THR A 3 28.13 -1.27 12.39
N ALA A 4 28.39 -2.50 12.85
CA ALA A 4 28.46 -3.67 11.98
C ALA A 4 27.11 -4.01 11.38
N LEU A 5 26.02 -3.90 12.15
CA LEU A 5 24.65 -4.11 11.71
C LEU A 5 24.24 -3.08 10.66
N LEU A 6 24.55 -1.82 10.88
CA LEU A 6 24.29 -0.73 9.94
C LEU A 6 25.04 -0.95 8.61
N ILE A 7 26.32 -1.28 8.68
CA ILE A 7 27.12 -1.60 7.48
C ILE A 7 26.51 -2.79 6.74
N GLY A 8 26.06 -3.83 7.45
CA GLY A 8 25.42 -5.00 6.84
C GLY A 8 24.14 -4.64 6.08
N VAL A 9 23.27 -3.81 6.67
CA VAL A 9 22.03 -3.34 6.03
C VAL A 9 22.34 -2.52 4.77
N PHE A 10 23.21 -1.52 4.87
CA PHE A 10 23.54 -0.70 3.70
C PHE A 10 24.29 -1.49 2.62
N ALA A 11 25.14 -2.44 3.00
CA ALA A 11 25.80 -3.32 2.04
C ALA A 11 24.80 -4.17 1.26
N TYR A 12 23.79 -4.72 1.95
CA TYR A 12 22.70 -5.46 1.29
C TYR A 12 21.95 -4.57 0.30
N GLU A 13 21.53 -3.38 0.71
CA GLU A 13 20.81 -2.44 -0.16
C GLU A 13 21.62 -2.08 -1.42
N ILE A 14 22.90 -1.78 -1.26
CA ILE A 14 23.78 -1.45 -2.39
C ILE A 14 23.94 -2.67 -3.32
N ILE A 15 24.17 -3.86 -2.78
CA ILE A 15 24.35 -5.08 -3.58
C ILE A 15 23.07 -5.43 -4.34
N VAL A 16 21.91 -5.43 -3.66
CA VAL A 16 20.64 -5.85 -4.26
C VAL A 16 20.08 -4.76 -5.17
N ILE A 17 20.00 -3.51 -4.72
CA ILE A 17 19.39 -2.44 -5.49
C ILE A 17 20.31 -2.01 -6.65
N VAL A 18 21.57 -1.65 -6.32
CA VAL A 18 22.49 -1.13 -7.33
C VAL A 18 23.08 -2.25 -8.17
N GLY A 19 23.53 -3.33 -7.53
CA GLY A 19 24.18 -4.46 -8.22
C GLY A 19 23.24 -5.17 -9.19
N LEU A 20 22.06 -5.59 -8.71
CA LEU A 20 21.05 -6.26 -9.54
C LEU A 20 20.46 -5.28 -10.58
N GLY A 21 20.18 -4.04 -10.18
CA GLY A 21 19.68 -3.00 -11.07
C GLY A 21 20.62 -2.74 -12.24
N LEU A 22 21.92 -2.53 -11.99
CA LEU A 22 22.92 -2.33 -13.03
C LEU A 22 23.11 -3.57 -13.92
N TRP A 23 23.04 -4.78 -13.33
CA TRP A 23 23.14 -6.03 -14.09
C TRP A 23 21.95 -6.20 -15.06
N LEU A 24 20.74 -5.91 -14.62
CA LEU A 24 19.54 -5.94 -15.45
C LEU A 24 19.61 -4.87 -16.56
N GLN A 25 20.01 -3.65 -16.21
CA GLN A 25 20.14 -2.55 -17.14
C GLN A 25 21.15 -2.87 -18.26
N ARG A 26 22.29 -3.50 -17.94
CA ARG A 26 23.28 -3.94 -18.95
C ARG A 26 22.73 -5.00 -19.90
N ARG A 27 21.83 -5.86 -19.46
CA ARG A 27 21.20 -6.88 -20.32
C ARG A 27 20.12 -6.32 -21.24
N HIS A 28 19.47 -5.22 -20.83
CA HIS A 28 18.33 -4.62 -21.54
C HIS A 28 18.63 -3.26 -22.19
N THR A 29 19.88 -2.88 -22.33
CA THR A 29 20.37 -1.54 -22.77
C THR A 29 19.80 -1.03 -24.10
N LYS A 30 19.08 -1.82 -24.87
CA LYS A 30 18.49 -1.43 -26.16
C LYS A 30 17.07 -0.85 -26.08
N GLN A 31 16.39 -0.82 -24.92
CA GLN A 31 14.96 -0.55 -24.84
C GLN A 31 14.50 0.63 -23.94
N VAL A 32 15.36 1.26 -23.15
CA VAL A 32 14.96 2.32 -22.18
C VAL A 32 14.58 3.65 -22.86
N ALA A 33 14.09 3.64 -24.09
CA ALA A 33 13.82 4.86 -24.84
C ALA A 33 12.38 5.40 -24.67
N SER A 34 11.45 4.68 -24.01
CA SER A 34 10.06 5.11 -23.93
C SER A 34 9.55 5.27 -22.49
N ALA A 35 8.61 6.20 -22.30
CA ALA A 35 7.92 6.37 -21.02
C ALA A 35 7.15 5.10 -20.61
N ASP A 36 6.62 4.33 -21.56
CA ASP A 36 5.94 3.06 -21.32
C ASP A 36 6.92 1.97 -20.82
N GLU A 37 8.14 1.91 -21.36
CA GLU A 37 9.17 1.01 -20.84
C GLU A 37 9.56 1.36 -19.40
N PHE A 38 9.78 2.63 -19.11
CA PHE A 38 10.14 3.07 -17.77
C PHE A 38 9.00 2.86 -16.75
N ALA A 39 7.77 3.22 -17.10
CA ALA A 39 6.63 3.16 -16.19
C ALA A 39 5.96 1.78 -16.12
N LEU A 40 5.97 1.00 -17.19
CA LEU A 40 5.22 -0.25 -17.33
C LEU A 40 6.07 -1.45 -17.78
N ALA A 41 7.41 -1.32 -17.76
CA ALA A 41 8.34 -2.39 -18.18
C ALA A 41 8.06 -2.95 -19.58
N GLY A 42 7.58 -2.11 -20.51
CA GLY A 42 7.18 -2.55 -21.85
C GLY A 42 6.03 -3.58 -21.85
N ARG A 43 5.37 -3.77 -20.71
CA ARG A 43 4.26 -4.73 -20.51
C ARG A 43 4.68 -6.19 -20.78
N ASP A 44 5.87 -6.59 -20.31
CA ASP A 44 6.46 -7.91 -20.59
C ASP A 44 6.92 -8.65 -19.31
N LEU A 45 6.41 -8.28 -18.12
CA LEU A 45 6.80 -8.94 -16.88
C LEU A 45 6.17 -10.33 -16.77
N PRO A 46 6.98 -11.36 -16.37
CA PRO A 46 6.50 -12.72 -16.17
C PRO A 46 5.74 -12.88 -14.82
N VAL A 47 4.98 -13.99 -14.70
CA VAL A 47 4.14 -14.29 -13.55
C VAL A 47 4.82 -14.09 -12.19
N PRO A 48 6.00 -14.68 -11.89
CA PRO A 48 6.59 -14.54 -10.56
C PRO A 48 6.95 -13.09 -10.21
N VAL A 49 7.44 -12.32 -11.19
CA VAL A 49 7.81 -10.92 -10.99
C VAL A 49 6.57 -10.05 -10.76
N VAL A 50 5.52 -10.21 -11.58
CA VAL A 50 4.23 -9.52 -11.37
C VAL A 50 3.64 -9.86 -10.00
N ALA A 51 3.65 -11.14 -9.64
CA ALA A 51 3.08 -11.62 -8.39
C ALA A 51 3.74 -11.02 -7.15
N VAL A 52 5.06 -11.09 -7.07
CA VAL A 52 5.79 -10.52 -5.92
C VAL A 52 5.76 -8.99 -5.93
N THR A 53 5.74 -8.36 -7.11
CA THR A 53 5.60 -6.90 -7.19
C THR A 53 4.24 -6.46 -6.67
N LEU A 54 3.15 -7.13 -7.04
CA LEU A 54 1.81 -6.87 -6.47
C LEU A 54 1.80 -7.08 -4.96
N ALA A 55 2.36 -8.19 -4.47
CA ALA A 55 2.41 -8.49 -3.04
C ALA A 55 3.20 -7.46 -2.24
N LEU A 56 4.41 -7.11 -2.71
CA LEU A 56 5.29 -6.16 -2.02
C LEU A 56 4.84 -4.70 -2.19
N THR A 57 4.11 -4.36 -3.24
CA THR A 57 3.52 -3.01 -3.38
C THR A 57 2.61 -2.64 -2.22
N VAL A 58 1.94 -3.60 -1.61
CA VAL A 58 1.10 -3.38 -0.41
C VAL A 58 1.74 -3.89 0.87
N LEU A 59 2.96 -4.43 0.80
CA LEU A 59 3.75 -4.89 1.93
C LEU A 59 4.83 -3.84 2.29
N GLY A 60 4.42 -2.57 2.35
CA GLY A 60 5.23 -1.44 2.77
C GLY A 60 5.13 -1.18 4.27
N THR A 61 5.38 0.06 4.66
CA THR A 61 5.41 0.52 6.05
C THR A 61 4.15 0.13 6.83
N ALA A 62 2.97 0.34 6.26
CA ALA A 62 1.71 0.03 6.92
C ALA A 62 1.55 -1.47 7.22
N HIS A 63 2.08 -2.33 6.37
CA HIS A 63 2.03 -3.77 6.58
C HIS A 63 3.14 -4.26 7.50
N ILE A 64 4.36 -3.76 7.35
CA ILE A 64 5.51 -4.21 8.13
C ILE A 64 5.45 -3.62 9.55
N LEU A 65 5.46 -2.29 9.67
CA LEU A 65 5.48 -1.61 10.96
C LEU A 65 4.08 -1.38 11.53
N GLY A 66 3.09 -1.10 10.67
CA GLY A 66 1.72 -0.88 11.09
C GLY A 66 1.05 -2.14 11.65
N VAL A 67 1.37 -3.34 11.16
CA VAL A 67 0.86 -4.59 11.76
C VAL A 67 1.50 -4.83 13.14
N PHE A 68 2.79 -4.50 13.34
CA PHE A 68 3.39 -4.50 14.68
C PHE A 68 2.66 -3.55 15.63
N GLU A 69 2.46 -2.29 15.20
CA GLU A 69 1.74 -1.26 15.98
C GLU A 69 0.29 -1.67 16.28
N MET A 70 -0.44 -2.19 15.30
CA MET A 70 -1.81 -2.68 15.47
C MET A 70 -1.90 -3.86 16.45
N THR A 71 -0.98 -4.82 16.34
CA THR A 71 -0.92 -5.97 17.24
C THR A 71 -0.67 -5.52 18.68
N TRP A 72 0.13 -4.49 18.84
CA TRP A 72 0.39 -3.91 20.16
C TRP A 72 -0.87 -3.38 20.84
N HIS A 73 -1.75 -2.74 20.07
CA HIS A 73 -2.99 -2.15 20.60
C HIS A 73 -4.14 -3.13 20.69
N MET A 74 -4.34 -4.01 19.71
CA MET A 74 -5.54 -4.83 19.59
C MET A 74 -5.29 -6.34 19.43
N GLY A 75 -4.04 -6.79 19.51
CA GLY A 75 -3.68 -8.20 19.46
C GLY A 75 -3.78 -8.84 18.09
N ALA A 76 -4.06 -10.15 18.08
CA ALA A 76 -4.09 -10.98 16.88
C ALA A 76 -5.19 -10.58 15.88
N VAL A 77 -6.19 -9.78 16.27
CA VAL A 77 -7.19 -9.22 15.34
C VAL A 77 -6.54 -8.36 14.26
N ALA A 78 -5.30 -7.87 14.46
CA ALA A 78 -4.50 -7.18 13.44
C ALA A 78 -4.29 -8.02 12.16
N ILE A 79 -4.47 -9.35 12.19
CA ILE A 79 -4.42 -10.25 11.02
C ILE A 79 -5.42 -9.83 9.93
N TRP A 80 -6.52 -9.16 10.30
CA TRP A 80 -7.53 -8.71 9.33
C TRP A 80 -7.00 -7.70 8.33
N PHE A 81 -5.92 -6.98 8.66
CA PHE A 81 -5.21 -6.16 7.68
C PHE A 81 -4.60 -7.00 6.57
N SER A 82 -3.93 -8.11 6.91
CA SER A 82 -3.40 -9.06 5.93
C SER A 82 -4.51 -9.81 5.19
N ILE A 83 -5.57 -10.24 5.87
CA ILE A 83 -6.74 -10.86 5.24
C ILE A 83 -7.37 -9.92 4.22
N ALA A 84 -7.54 -8.63 4.55
CA ALA A 84 -8.05 -7.62 3.63
C ALA A 84 -7.19 -7.51 2.37
N HIS A 85 -5.86 -7.61 2.49
CA HIS A 85 -4.96 -7.57 1.35
C HIS A 85 -4.95 -8.87 0.52
N VAL A 86 -5.17 -10.03 1.14
CA VAL A 86 -5.41 -11.29 0.40
C VAL A 86 -6.67 -11.18 -0.46
N ILE A 87 -7.76 -10.65 0.11
CA ILE A 87 -9.02 -10.40 -0.61
C ILE A 87 -8.79 -9.37 -1.73
N LEU A 88 -8.09 -8.28 -1.43
CA LEU A 88 -7.69 -7.27 -2.41
C LEU A 88 -6.91 -7.86 -3.58
N LEU A 89 -5.83 -8.60 -3.31
CA LEU A 89 -4.99 -9.19 -4.35
C LEU A 89 -5.75 -10.21 -5.19
N THR A 90 -6.67 -10.95 -4.57
CA THR A 90 -7.58 -11.85 -5.29
C THR A 90 -8.45 -11.05 -6.26
N PHE A 91 -9.03 -9.95 -5.80
CA PHE A 91 -9.87 -9.10 -6.64
C PHE A 91 -9.06 -8.37 -7.73
N VAL A 92 -7.86 -7.91 -7.44
CA VAL A 92 -6.96 -7.29 -8.43
C VAL A 92 -6.55 -8.29 -9.50
N CYS A 93 -6.12 -9.49 -9.11
CA CYS A 93 -5.65 -10.48 -10.08
C CYS A 93 -6.77 -11.05 -10.96
N LEU A 94 -7.96 -11.29 -10.41
CA LEU A 94 -9.09 -11.84 -11.15
C LEU A 94 -10.02 -10.79 -11.77
N GLY A 95 -9.94 -9.56 -11.29
CA GLY A 95 -10.82 -8.45 -11.64
C GLY A 95 -10.06 -7.24 -12.17
N THR A 96 -9.93 -6.20 -11.36
CA THR A 96 -9.48 -4.88 -11.82
C THR A 96 -8.14 -4.91 -12.54
N GLY A 97 -7.10 -5.50 -11.99
CA GLY A 97 -5.79 -5.59 -12.64
C GLY A 97 -5.84 -6.30 -14.00
N ALA A 98 -6.56 -7.42 -14.07
CA ALA A 98 -6.77 -8.16 -15.31
C ALA A 98 -7.55 -7.32 -16.34
N TRP A 99 -8.61 -6.60 -15.94
CA TRP A 99 -9.39 -5.73 -16.82
C TRP A 99 -8.58 -4.54 -17.34
N PHE A 100 -7.85 -3.85 -16.46
CA PHE A 100 -6.97 -2.75 -16.86
C PHE A 100 -5.87 -3.22 -17.83
N ARG A 101 -5.29 -4.41 -17.59
CA ARG A 101 -4.31 -5.00 -18.51
C ARG A 101 -4.89 -5.27 -19.89
N ARG A 102 -6.13 -5.79 -19.95
CA ARG A 102 -6.86 -6.02 -21.19
C ARG A 102 -7.19 -4.72 -21.94
N LEU A 103 -7.62 -3.67 -21.21
CA LEU A 103 -7.97 -2.37 -21.78
C LEU A 103 -6.77 -1.54 -22.25
N LYS A 104 -5.55 -1.94 -21.92
CA LYS A 104 -4.28 -1.31 -22.33
C LYS A 104 -4.17 0.18 -22.00
N VAL A 105 -4.86 0.64 -20.96
CA VAL A 105 -4.71 2.00 -20.45
C VAL A 105 -3.35 2.18 -19.74
N GLN A 106 -2.90 3.41 -19.55
CA GLN A 106 -1.65 3.72 -18.84
C GLN A 106 -1.89 4.11 -17.39
N THR A 107 -3.05 4.71 -17.12
CA THR A 107 -3.43 5.14 -15.78
C THR A 107 -4.90 4.82 -15.47
N VAL A 108 -5.22 4.73 -14.19
CA VAL A 108 -6.61 4.56 -13.74
C VAL A 108 -7.48 5.76 -14.14
N PRO A 109 -7.03 7.02 -13.98
CA PRO A 109 -7.78 8.17 -14.47
C PRO A 109 -8.02 8.16 -15.98
N GLU A 110 -7.12 7.61 -16.78
CA GLU A 110 -7.33 7.47 -18.24
C GLU A 110 -8.57 6.61 -18.55
N LEU A 111 -8.80 5.54 -17.79
CA LEU A 111 -10.02 4.73 -17.96
C LEU A 111 -11.27 5.55 -17.65
N LEU A 112 -11.22 6.42 -16.66
CA LEU A 112 -12.36 7.29 -16.32
C LEU A 112 -12.70 8.27 -17.43
N GLN A 113 -11.76 8.68 -18.25
CA GLN A 113 -12.08 9.47 -19.45
C GLN A 113 -13.00 8.71 -20.42
N ARG A 114 -12.76 7.39 -20.58
CA ARG A 114 -13.57 6.53 -21.47
C ARG A 114 -14.97 6.24 -20.91
N THR A 115 -15.14 6.28 -19.59
CA THR A 115 -16.40 5.93 -18.91
C THR A 115 -17.18 7.12 -18.38
N SER A 116 -16.51 8.18 -17.98
CA SER A 116 -17.08 9.27 -17.18
C SER A 116 -16.61 10.67 -17.64
N GLY A 117 -15.82 10.76 -18.71
CA GLY A 117 -15.38 12.00 -19.32
C GLY A 117 -14.15 12.66 -18.71
N THR A 118 -13.66 13.73 -19.38
CA THR A 118 -12.40 14.40 -19.06
C THR A 118 -12.41 15.07 -17.68
N GLY A 119 -13.53 15.66 -17.26
CA GLY A 119 -13.65 16.31 -15.95
C GLY A 119 -13.42 15.32 -14.81
N THR A 120 -14.02 14.13 -14.90
CA THR A 120 -13.83 13.05 -13.91
C THR A 120 -12.38 12.56 -13.91
N ARG A 121 -11.77 12.40 -15.10
CA ARG A 121 -10.34 12.03 -15.22
C ARG A 121 -9.46 12.99 -14.43
N LEU A 122 -9.56 14.29 -14.68
CA LEU A 122 -8.72 15.31 -14.05
C LEU A 122 -8.93 15.38 -12.55
N LEU A 123 -10.19 15.37 -12.11
CA LEU A 123 -10.52 15.43 -10.69
C LEU A 123 -9.97 14.22 -9.93
N VAL A 124 -10.16 13.02 -10.48
CA VAL A 124 -9.61 11.78 -9.86
C VAL A 124 -8.09 11.73 -9.94
N SER A 125 -7.47 12.27 -11.00
CA SER A 125 -6.00 12.38 -11.08
C SER A 125 -5.43 13.17 -9.91
N CYS A 126 -6.02 14.32 -9.59
CA CYS A 126 -5.59 15.16 -8.47
C CYS A 126 -5.79 14.45 -7.11
N VAL A 127 -6.97 13.88 -6.88
CA VAL A 127 -7.28 13.20 -5.61
C VAL A 127 -6.43 11.94 -5.43
N MET A 128 -6.30 11.12 -6.46
CA MET A 128 -5.48 9.90 -6.41
C MET A 128 -4.00 10.23 -6.21
N ALA A 129 -3.47 11.25 -6.88
CA ALA A 129 -2.10 11.71 -6.66
C ALA A 129 -1.91 12.22 -5.22
N GLY A 130 -2.88 12.94 -4.66
CA GLY A 130 -2.87 13.39 -3.26
C GLY A 130 -2.88 12.25 -2.26
N VAL A 131 -3.73 11.24 -2.46
CA VAL A 131 -3.76 10.02 -1.62
C VAL A 131 -2.45 9.25 -1.71
N LEU A 132 -1.94 9.03 -2.90
CA LEU A 132 -0.65 8.38 -3.11
C LEU A 132 0.50 9.17 -2.47
N PHE A 133 0.44 10.51 -2.52
CA PHE A 133 1.44 11.36 -1.86
C PHE A 133 1.40 11.19 -0.32
N GLY A 134 0.20 11.12 0.27
CA GLY A 134 0.05 10.79 1.69
C GLY A 134 0.65 9.43 2.04
N ILE A 135 0.38 8.39 1.23
CA ILE A 135 0.96 7.04 1.42
C ILE A 135 2.48 7.10 1.27
N LEU A 136 3.00 7.81 0.27
CA LEU A 136 4.46 8.02 0.06
C LEU A 136 5.14 8.62 1.29
N THR A 137 4.46 9.55 1.97
CA THR A 137 4.97 10.18 3.19
C THR A 137 5.02 9.18 4.36
N VAL A 138 4.02 8.29 4.46
CA VAL A 138 4.03 7.18 5.44
C VAL A 138 5.18 6.20 5.15
N GLU A 139 5.46 5.90 3.88
CA GLU A 139 6.61 5.06 3.53
C GLU A 139 7.93 5.72 3.93
N ALA A 140 8.09 7.02 3.70
CA ALA A 140 9.26 7.78 4.16
C ALA A 140 9.41 7.77 5.69
N GLN A 141 8.31 7.84 6.45
CA GLN A 141 8.32 7.68 7.90
C GLN A 141 8.80 6.29 8.31
N GLY A 142 8.33 5.23 7.63
CA GLY A 142 8.74 3.85 7.89
C GLY A 142 10.23 3.61 7.66
N ILE A 143 10.80 4.18 6.60
CA ILE A 143 12.25 4.18 6.36
C ILE A 143 12.97 4.78 7.59
N GLY A 144 12.48 5.93 8.09
CA GLY A 144 13.03 6.57 9.26
C GLY A 144 12.98 5.71 10.52
N ILE A 145 11.89 4.98 10.76
CA ILE A 145 11.72 4.09 11.91
C ILE A 145 12.71 2.91 11.85
N ILE A 146 12.89 2.27 10.69
CA ILE A 146 13.89 1.19 10.56
C ILE A 146 15.30 1.71 10.82
N ILE A 147 15.66 2.86 10.26
CA ILE A 147 16.99 3.47 10.50
C ILE A 147 17.16 3.87 11.96
N GLN A 148 16.11 4.38 12.62
CA GLN A 148 16.14 4.66 14.07
C GLN A 148 16.42 3.39 14.87
N ALA A 149 15.77 2.27 14.57
CA ALA A 149 16.02 1.00 15.26
C ALA A 149 17.48 0.52 15.11
N LEU A 150 18.11 0.79 13.97
CA LEU A 150 19.50 0.42 13.69
C LEU A 150 20.55 1.35 14.31
N THR A 151 20.24 2.63 14.40
CA THR A 151 21.24 3.69 14.69
C THR A 151 20.97 4.45 15.97
N GLY A 152 19.73 4.47 16.43
CA GLY A 152 19.25 5.40 17.47
C GLY A 152 19.06 6.85 16.98
N TRP A 153 19.22 7.12 15.67
CA TRP A 153 19.00 8.46 15.11
C TRP A 153 17.52 8.85 15.15
N PRO A 154 17.19 10.15 15.25
CA PRO A 154 15.82 10.60 15.11
C PRO A 154 15.19 10.16 13.77
N ILE A 155 13.90 9.85 13.78
CA ILE A 155 13.15 9.37 12.59
C ILE A 155 13.38 10.25 11.37
N HIS A 156 13.39 11.59 11.53
CA HIS A 156 13.56 12.52 10.42
C HIS A 156 14.93 12.40 9.73
N GLN A 157 16.00 12.13 10.48
CA GLN A 157 17.33 11.94 9.89
C GLN A 157 17.39 10.62 9.13
N GLY A 158 16.82 9.57 9.69
CA GLY A 158 16.67 8.28 9.02
C GLY A 158 15.83 8.38 7.74
N ALA A 159 14.71 9.10 7.79
CA ALA A 159 13.84 9.32 6.64
C ALA A 159 14.55 10.09 5.50
N ILE A 160 15.38 11.09 5.84
CA ILE A 160 16.15 11.84 4.84
C ILE A 160 17.17 10.93 4.15
N ILE A 161 18.01 10.23 4.92
CA ILE A 161 19.08 9.41 4.35
C ILE A 161 18.50 8.23 3.55
N GLY A 162 17.59 7.48 4.14
CA GLY A 162 16.98 6.35 3.48
C GLY A 162 16.03 6.75 2.34
N GLY A 163 15.34 7.89 2.49
CA GLY A 163 14.50 8.43 1.42
C GLY A 163 15.31 8.88 0.19
N ILE A 164 16.50 9.45 0.39
CA ILE A 164 17.43 9.75 -0.73
C ILE A 164 17.83 8.46 -1.44
N LEU A 165 18.10 7.36 -0.72
CA LEU A 165 18.38 6.05 -1.32
C LEU A 165 17.19 5.55 -2.12
N GLY A 166 15.96 5.70 -1.60
CA GLY A 166 14.73 5.36 -2.31
C GLY A 166 14.53 6.17 -3.59
N LEU A 167 14.82 7.47 -3.57
CA LEU A 167 14.78 8.32 -4.76
C LEU A 167 15.82 7.89 -5.80
N LEU A 168 17.04 7.63 -5.39
CA LEU A 168 18.09 7.13 -6.29
C LEU A 168 17.69 5.79 -6.90
N TYR A 169 17.10 4.90 -6.10
CA TYR A 169 16.61 3.61 -6.56
C TYR A 169 15.59 3.78 -7.68
N VAL A 170 14.52 4.54 -7.48
CA VAL A 170 13.46 4.70 -8.50
C VAL A 170 13.93 5.46 -9.75
N LEU A 171 14.87 6.39 -9.61
CA LEU A 171 15.42 7.15 -10.74
C LEU A 171 16.32 6.31 -11.64
N LEU A 172 17.06 5.38 -11.03
CA LEU A 172 17.95 4.44 -11.75
C LEU A 172 17.17 3.23 -12.28
N ALA A 173 16.18 2.76 -11.51
CA ALA A 173 15.36 1.60 -11.83
C ALA A 173 14.02 2.08 -12.41
N GLY A 174 13.56 1.47 -13.50
CA GLY A 174 12.16 1.56 -13.90
C GLY A 174 11.34 0.43 -13.27
N MET A 175 10.10 0.26 -13.70
CA MET A 175 9.20 -0.80 -13.21
C MET A 175 9.79 -2.21 -13.36
N ARG A 176 10.61 -2.45 -14.40
CA ARG A 176 11.24 -3.74 -14.65
C ARG A 176 12.23 -4.12 -13.56
N GLU A 177 13.13 -3.20 -13.24
CA GLU A 177 14.16 -3.40 -12.22
C GLU A 177 13.54 -3.55 -10.84
N ILE A 178 12.56 -2.69 -10.49
CA ILE A 178 11.80 -2.79 -9.25
C ILE A 178 11.18 -4.19 -9.11
N GLY A 179 10.58 -4.72 -10.18
CA GLY A 179 9.95 -6.04 -10.15
C GLY A 179 10.94 -7.18 -9.86
N TRP A 180 12.11 -7.19 -10.48
CA TRP A 180 13.11 -8.22 -10.24
C TRP A 180 13.78 -8.09 -8.87
N VAL A 181 14.06 -6.88 -8.40
CA VAL A 181 14.55 -6.63 -7.04
C VAL A 181 13.55 -7.13 -6.01
N ASN A 182 12.25 -6.89 -6.22
CA ASN A 182 11.19 -7.40 -5.36
C ASN A 182 11.18 -8.93 -5.25
N LEU A 183 11.48 -9.64 -6.34
CA LEU A 183 11.57 -11.11 -6.32
C LEU A 183 12.68 -11.60 -5.39
N VAL A 184 13.86 -10.98 -5.43
CA VAL A 184 14.97 -11.31 -4.53
C VAL A 184 14.61 -10.95 -3.08
N ASN A 185 14.13 -9.74 -2.86
CA ASN A 185 13.77 -9.24 -1.52
C ASN A 185 12.70 -10.09 -0.86
N SER A 186 11.69 -10.57 -1.60
CA SER A 186 10.64 -11.41 -1.04
C SER A 186 11.20 -12.74 -0.49
N ILE A 187 12.13 -13.37 -1.20
CA ILE A 187 12.76 -14.62 -0.76
C ILE A 187 13.58 -14.39 0.50
N VAL A 188 14.43 -13.36 0.51
CA VAL A 188 15.29 -13.03 1.65
C VAL A 188 14.47 -12.64 2.87
N MET A 189 13.44 -11.81 2.67
CA MET A 189 12.53 -11.35 3.74
C MET A 189 11.82 -12.53 4.41
N TYR A 190 11.26 -13.48 3.63
CA TYR A 190 10.56 -14.61 4.20
C TYR A 190 11.49 -15.62 4.88
N ALA A 191 12.66 -15.89 4.30
CA ALA A 191 13.67 -16.70 4.96
C ALA A 191 14.11 -16.09 6.31
N GLY A 192 14.38 -14.78 6.30
CA GLY A 192 14.72 -14.04 7.53
C GLY A 192 13.59 -14.01 8.55
N LEU A 193 12.34 -13.81 8.11
CA LEU A 193 11.18 -13.73 8.99
C LEU A 193 10.85 -15.08 9.67
N ILE A 194 10.94 -16.18 8.92
CA ILE A 194 10.78 -17.53 9.48
C ILE A 194 11.85 -17.81 10.53
N LEU A 195 13.12 -17.57 10.20
CA LEU A 195 14.22 -17.74 11.14
C LEU A 195 14.06 -16.84 12.36
N ALA A 196 13.71 -15.56 12.17
CA ALA A 196 13.48 -14.65 13.29
C ALA A 196 12.38 -15.14 14.23
N THR A 197 11.27 -15.65 13.70
CA THR A 197 10.18 -16.20 14.50
C THR A 197 10.66 -17.41 15.33
N ILE A 198 11.47 -18.29 14.75
CA ILE A 198 12.06 -19.43 15.46
C ILE A 198 13.02 -18.95 16.56
N PHE A 199 13.94 -18.03 16.25
CA PHE A 199 14.91 -17.51 17.23
C PHE A 199 14.23 -16.78 18.38
N VAL A 200 13.25 -15.93 18.10
CA VAL A 200 12.47 -15.20 19.11
C VAL A 200 11.74 -16.19 20.02
N GLY A 201 11.08 -17.21 19.45
CA GLY A 201 10.40 -18.24 20.24
C GLY A 201 11.35 -19.07 21.11
N ALA A 202 12.57 -19.32 20.63
CA ALA A 202 13.59 -20.07 21.39
C ALA A 202 14.32 -19.23 22.46
N HIS A 203 14.35 -17.90 22.30
CA HIS A 203 15.07 -17.00 23.21
C HIS A 203 14.38 -16.85 24.57
N PHE A 204 13.05 -16.69 24.56
CA PHE A 204 12.27 -16.46 25.77
C PHE A 204 11.80 -17.78 26.38
N ALA A 205 11.90 -17.91 27.72
CA ALA A 205 11.47 -19.09 28.44
C ALA A 205 9.97 -19.41 28.19
N GLY A 206 9.67 -20.66 27.85
CA GLY A 206 8.33 -21.10 27.50
C GLY A 206 7.85 -20.70 26.09
N GLY A 207 8.64 -19.92 25.33
CA GLY A 207 8.38 -19.59 23.95
C GLY A 207 7.02 -18.93 23.72
N TYR A 208 6.37 -19.26 22.61
CA TYR A 208 5.05 -18.72 22.27
C TYR A 208 3.90 -19.25 23.16
N GLU A 209 4.08 -20.39 23.85
CA GLU A 209 3.11 -20.90 24.82
C GLU A 209 3.00 -19.95 26.01
N ALA A 210 4.15 -19.50 26.54
CA ALA A 210 4.19 -18.52 27.63
C ALA A 210 3.53 -17.18 27.28
N VAL A 211 3.55 -16.78 26.01
CA VAL A 211 2.82 -15.59 25.52
C VAL A 211 1.31 -15.79 25.71
N GLY A 212 0.78 -16.95 25.33
CA GLY A 212 -0.64 -17.29 25.55
C GLY A 212 -1.03 -17.24 27.02
N GLU A 213 -0.21 -17.84 27.90
CA GLU A 213 -0.40 -17.83 29.36
C GLU A 213 -0.33 -16.40 29.94
N TYR A 214 0.63 -15.58 29.47
CA TYR A 214 0.74 -14.18 29.88
C TYR A 214 -0.53 -13.42 29.59
N TYR A 215 -1.07 -13.48 28.38
CA TYR A 215 -2.29 -12.77 28.02
C TYR A 215 -3.53 -13.31 28.75
N GLN A 216 -3.58 -14.61 29.01
CA GLN A 216 -4.67 -15.22 29.75
C GLN A 216 -4.65 -14.79 31.23
N SER A 217 -3.49 -14.87 31.89
CA SER A 217 -3.35 -14.53 33.32
C SER A 217 -3.58 -13.05 33.60
N ASN A 218 -3.32 -12.17 32.60
CA ASN A 218 -3.57 -10.74 32.70
C ASN A 218 -4.99 -10.30 32.25
N GLY A 219 -5.91 -11.25 31.99
CA GLY A 219 -7.29 -10.94 31.56
C GLY A 219 -7.39 -10.41 30.12
N LEU A 220 -6.34 -10.62 29.31
CA LEU A 220 -6.21 -10.12 27.93
C LEU A 220 -6.36 -11.24 26.90
N SER A 221 -7.09 -12.32 27.19
CA SER A 221 -7.23 -13.48 26.29
C SER A 221 -7.71 -13.12 24.89
N HIS A 222 -8.50 -12.05 24.77
CA HIS A 222 -8.96 -11.55 23.47
C HIS A 222 -7.82 -11.10 22.54
N MET A 223 -6.64 -10.74 23.10
CA MET A 223 -5.47 -10.32 22.35
C MET A 223 -4.82 -11.44 21.55
N THR A 224 -4.99 -12.69 21.93
CA THR A 224 -4.47 -13.86 21.20
C THR A 224 -5.48 -14.43 20.20
N SER A 225 -6.73 -13.91 20.19
CA SER A 225 -7.76 -14.33 19.25
C SER A 225 -7.73 -13.51 17.95
N ILE A 226 -7.74 -14.19 16.80
CA ILE A 226 -7.87 -13.53 15.49
C ILE A 226 -9.24 -12.87 15.31
N TRP A 227 -10.22 -13.23 16.12
CA TRP A 227 -11.56 -12.62 16.12
C TRP A 227 -11.62 -11.42 17.07
N GLY A 228 -10.69 -11.32 18.02
CA GLY A 228 -10.68 -10.26 19.03
C GLY A 228 -11.99 -10.16 19.82
N THR A 229 -12.44 -8.94 20.08
CA THR A 229 -13.79 -8.65 20.58
C THR A 229 -14.73 -8.39 19.40
N LYS A 230 -16.07 -8.47 19.63
CA LYS A 230 -17.05 -8.07 18.62
C LYS A 230 -16.84 -6.63 18.14
N ALA A 231 -16.45 -5.74 19.05
CA ALA A 231 -16.19 -4.34 18.71
C ALA A 231 -14.96 -4.18 17.82
N THR A 232 -13.82 -4.81 18.17
CA THR A 232 -12.60 -4.77 17.34
C THR A 232 -12.82 -5.40 15.96
N LEU A 233 -13.59 -6.49 15.87
CA LEU A 233 -13.89 -7.11 14.59
C LEU A 233 -14.71 -6.19 13.69
N ILE A 234 -15.74 -5.51 14.21
CA ILE A 234 -16.60 -4.60 13.44
C ILE A 234 -15.83 -3.32 13.08
N ASN A 235 -15.13 -2.71 14.05
CA ASN A 235 -14.55 -1.38 13.88
C ASN A 235 -13.15 -1.40 13.28
N PHE A 236 -12.52 -2.56 13.22
CA PHE A 236 -11.22 -2.73 12.58
C PHE A 236 -11.25 -3.82 11.49
N GLY A 237 -11.59 -5.07 11.83
CA GLY A 237 -11.48 -6.18 10.89
C GLY A 237 -12.27 -5.95 9.60
N PHE A 238 -13.58 -5.75 9.70
CA PHE A 238 -14.43 -5.51 8.54
C PHE A 238 -14.20 -4.15 7.88
N VAL A 239 -13.88 -3.12 8.68
CA VAL A 239 -13.48 -1.81 8.15
C VAL A 239 -12.27 -1.94 7.24
N MET A 240 -11.24 -2.70 7.66
CA MET A 240 -10.05 -2.93 6.84
C MET A 240 -10.40 -3.63 5.53
N VAL A 241 -11.25 -4.65 5.55
CA VAL A 241 -11.69 -5.32 4.32
C VAL A 241 -12.38 -4.33 3.38
N VAL A 242 -13.32 -3.53 3.88
CA VAL A 242 -14.06 -2.54 3.07
C VAL A 242 -13.14 -1.46 2.54
N ALA A 243 -12.34 -0.83 3.43
CA ALA A 243 -11.46 0.26 3.06
C ALA A 243 -10.39 -0.18 2.05
N VAL A 244 -9.70 -1.28 2.33
CA VAL A 244 -8.61 -1.81 1.50
C VAL A 244 -9.15 -2.30 0.15
N LEU A 245 -10.21 -3.11 0.13
CA LEU A 245 -10.75 -3.67 -1.11
C LEU A 245 -11.20 -2.57 -2.06
N PHE A 246 -12.04 -1.65 -1.62
CA PHE A 246 -12.63 -0.65 -2.51
C PHE A 246 -11.67 0.50 -2.86
N SER A 247 -10.74 0.86 -1.98
CA SER A 247 -9.78 1.93 -2.30
C SER A 247 -8.58 1.43 -3.10
N GLN A 248 -8.02 0.28 -2.72
CA GLN A 248 -6.74 -0.15 -3.29
C GLN A 248 -6.90 -0.95 -4.58
N SER A 249 -8.05 -1.61 -4.81
CA SER A 249 -8.26 -2.40 -6.03
C SER A 249 -8.26 -1.56 -7.32
N ILE A 250 -8.39 -0.24 -7.21
CA ILE A 250 -8.31 0.70 -8.33
C ILE A 250 -7.17 1.71 -8.16
N ASN A 251 -6.36 1.56 -7.13
CA ASN A 251 -5.24 2.47 -6.89
C ASN A 251 -4.14 2.24 -7.92
N GLN A 252 -3.61 3.33 -8.49
CA GLN A 252 -2.58 3.28 -9.53
C GLN A 252 -1.36 2.46 -9.10
N MET A 253 -0.93 2.53 -7.85
CA MET A 253 0.24 1.79 -7.37
C MET A 253 0.10 0.27 -7.52
N LEU A 254 -1.12 -0.29 -7.43
CA LEU A 254 -1.39 -1.72 -7.65
C LEU A 254 -1.75 -2.03 -9.11
N ILE A 255 -2.48 -1.15 -9.76
CA ILE A 255 -2.86 -1.34 -11.15
C ILE A 255 -1.64 -1.23 -12.08
N GLN A 256 -0.66 -0.40 -11.75
CA GLN A 256 0.55 -0.21 -12.57
C GLN A 256 1.39 -1.50 -12.69
N PRO A 257 1.73 -2.25 -11.62
CA PRO A 257 2.36 -3.56 -11.74
C PRO A 257 1.51 -4.59 -12.52
N ALA A 258 0.19 -4.58 -12.35
CA ALA A 258 -0.69 -5.46 -13.11
C ALA A 258 -0.67 -5.13 -14.61
N MET A 259 -0.65 -3.85 -14.97
CA MET A 259 -0.53 -3.41 -16.37
C MET A 259 0.84 -3.71 -16.98
N SER A 260 1.88 -3.90 -16.16
CA SER A 260 3.23 -4.27 -16.60
C SER A 260 3.37 -5.76 -16.95
N ALA A 261 2.35 -6.57 -16.67
CA ALA A 261 2.32 -7.99 -17.00
C ALA A 261 2.30 -8.23 -18.51
N LYS A 262 2.82 -9.38 -18.95
CA LYS A 262 2.85 -9.78 -20.37
C LYS A 262 1.43 -9.82 -20.97
N ASP A 263 0.47 -10.39 -20.25
CA ASP A 263 -0.92 -10.53 -20.67
C ASP A 263 -1.87 -10.65 -19.47
N GLU A 264 -3.16 -10.69 -19.74
CA GLU A 264 -4.22 -10.85 -18.72
C GLU A 264 -4.07 -12.20 -17.96
N ALA A 265 -3.68 -13.27 -18.63
CA ALA A 265 -3.50 -14.59 -18.01
C ALA A 265 -2.34 -14.57 -16.99
N THR A 266 -1.28 -13.80 -17.27
CA THR A 266 -0.16 -13.55 -16.35
C THR A 266 -0.64 -12.90 -15.06
N VAL A 267 -1.51 -11.87 -15.15
CA VAL A 267 -2.09 -11.22 -13.97
C VAL A 267 -2.93 -12.20 -13.15
N LYS A 268 -3.78 -12.99 -13.80
CA LYS A 268 -4.62 -14.00 -13.11
C LYS A 268 -3.78 -15.07 -12.41
N LYS A 269 -2.74 -15.57 -13.07
CA LYS A 269 -1.82 -16.57 -12.49
C LYS A 269 -0.99 -16.02 -11.33
N ALA A 270 -0.74 -14.72 -11.31
CA ALA A 270 0.01 -14.06 -10.23
C ALA A 270 -0.67 -14.21 -8.87
N LEU A 271 -1.99 -14.42 -8.81
CA LEU A 271 -2.76 -14.65 -7.59
C LEU A 271 -2.13 -15.72 -6.68
N TRP A 272 -1.75 -16.85 -7.25
CA TRP A 272 -1.26 -18.02 -6.49
C TRP A 272 0.07 -17.79 -5.75
N ILE A 273 0.77 -16.72 -6.09
CA ILE A 273 1.99 -16.29 -5.40
C ILE A 273 1.71 -15.03 -4.60
N ALA A 274 1.03 -14.04 -5.18
CA ALA A 274 0.82 -12.73 -4.57
C ALA A 274 0.03 -12.80 -3.25
N ALA A 275 -1.07 -13.55 -3.24
CA ALA A 275 -1.93 -13.64 -2.05
C ALA A 275 -1.24 -14.36 -0.88
N PRO A 276 -0.60 -15.54 -1.04
CA PRO A 276 0.17 -16.16 0.02
C PRO A 276 1.35 -15.31 0.50
N VAL A 277 2.12 -14.73 -0.42
CA VAL A 277 3.27 -13.87 -0.08
C VAL A 277 2.84 -12.68 0.77
N ASN A 278 1.72 -12.04 0.47
CA ASN A 278 1.25 -10.94 1.30
C ASN A 278 0.60 -11.42 2.62
N GLY A 279 -0.28 -12.42 2.54
CA GLY A 279 -1.08 -12.87 3.69
C GLY A 279 -0.27 -13.51 4.82
N MET A 280 0.75 -14.30 4.49
CA MET A 280 1.60 -14.97 5.47
C MET A 280 2.44 -14.00 6.31
N PHE A 281 2.75 -12.82 5.79
CA PHE A 281 3.50 -11.82 6.55
C PHE A 281 2.83 -11.49 7.89
N GLY A 282 1.52 -11.26 7.88
CA GLY A 282 0.78 -10.92 9.09
C GLY A 282 0.84 -11.98 10.18
N VAL A 283 0.92 -13.26 9.82
CA VAL A 283 1.02 -14.36 10.77
C VAL A 283 2.32 -14.25 11.58
N PHE A 284 3.45 -14.10 10.91
CA PHE A 284 4.75 -13.96 11.55
C PHE A 284 4.87 -12.63 12.32
N ALA A 285 4.41 -11.54 11.71
CA ALA A 285 4.47 -10.23 12.34
C ALA A 285 3.68 -10.18 13.66
N ILE A 286 2.49 -10.77 13.70
CA ILE A 286 1.67 -10.83 14.92
C ILE A 286 2.34 -11.67 15.99
N ALA A 287 2.89 -12.84 15.66
CA ALA A 287 3.58 -13.68 16.62
C ALA A 287 4.75 -12.91 17.28
N ILE A 288 5.58 -12.23 16.46
CA ILE A 288 6.70 -11.41 16.95
C ILE A 288 6.21 -10.25 17.83
N ALA A 289 5.15 -9.54 17.40
CA ALA A 289 4.66 -8.37 18.13
C ALA A 289 3.98 -8.73 19.46
N LEU A 290 3.23 -9.84 19.52
CA LEU A 290 2.66 -10.34 20.77
C LEU A 290 3.75 -10.75 21.75
N MET A 291 4.83 -11.41 21.27
CA MET A 291 5.98 -11.73 22.08
C MET A 291 6.65 -10.46 22.64
N ALA A 292 6.94 -9.48 21.78
CA ALA A 292 7.58 -8.23 22.19
C ALA A 292 6.77 -7.50 23.26
N ARG A 293 5.47 -7.39 23.07
CA ARG A 293 4.57 -6.73 24.04
C ARG A 293 4.49 -7.47 25.39
N ALA A 294 4.62 -8.79 25.38
CA ALA A 294 4.60 -9.58 26.61
C ALA A 294 5.88 -9.41 27.44
N GLN A 295 6.96 -8.88 26.88
CA GLN A 295 8.20 -8.64 27.61
C GLN A 295 8.21 -7.23 28.24
N PRO A 296 8.42 -7.11 29.56
CA PRO A 296 8.38 -5.83 30.27
C PRO A 296 9.34 -4.77 29.70
N GLU A 297 10.51 -5.20 29.26
CA GLU A 297 11.58 -4.34 28.74
C GLU A 297 11.17 -3.59 27.46
N TYR A 298 10.44 -4.26 26.56
CA TYR A 298 9.96 -3.62 25.31
C TYR A 298 8.63 -2.91 25.53
N ALA A 299 7.80 -3.43 26.44
CA ALA A 299 6.53 -2.78 26.81
C ALA A 299 6.72 -1.43 27.50
N ALA A 300 7.83 -1.24 28.21
CA ALA A 300 8.17 0.00 28.93
C ALA A 300 8.77 1.10 28.03
N LEU A 301 9.07 0.82 26.76
CA LEU A 301 9.61 1.83 25.83
C LEU A 301 8.58 2.93 25.57
N GLU A 302 9.00 4.21 25.59
CA GLU A 302 8.13 5.38 25.39
C GLU A 302 7.32 5.30 24.08
N ALA A 303 7.90 4.74 23.01
CA ALA A 303 7.25 4.49 21.74
C ALA A 303 7.07 2.99 21.46
N GLY A 304 6.84 2.16 22.49
CA GLY A 304 6.84 0.70 22.42
C GLY A 304 6.00 0.12 21.28
N ALA A 305 4.80 0.65 21.04
CA ALA A 305 3.95 0.20 19.95
C ALA A 305 4.60 0.35 18.56
N LYS A 306 5.41 1.41 18.35
CA LYS A 306 6.07 1.68 17.05
C LYS A 306 7.40 0.95 16.89
N ILE A 307 8.20 0.88 17.96
CA ILE A 307 9.59 0.42 17.88
C ILE A 307 9.88 -0.86 18.66
N GLY A 308 9.02 -1.25 19.60
CA GLY A 308 9.29 -2.37 20.51
C GLY A 308 9.57 -3.70 19.80
N SER A 309 8.78 -4.04 18.78
CA SER A 309 8.99 -5.27 17.99
C SER A 309 10.31 -5.24 17.21
N THR A 310 10.64 -4.10 16.60
CA THR A 310 11.91 -3.96 15.85
C THR A 310 13.12 -3.92 16.79
N THR A 311 13.00 -3.27 17.95
CA THR A 311 14.04 -3.29 19.00
C THR A 311 14.29 -4.70 19.50
N MET A 312 13.23 -5.46 19.83
CA MET A 312 13.37 -6.86 20.23
C MET A 312 14.10 -7.71 19.17
N LEU A 313 13.77 -7.50 17.88
CA LEU A 313 14.47 -8.23 16.82
C LEU A 313 15.96 -7.91 16.76
N VAL A 314 16.35 -6.64 17.00
CA VAL A 314 17.77 -6.24 17.07
C VAL A 314 18.49 -6.86 18.26
N ASP A 315 17.83 -6.95 19.43
CA ASP A 315 18.44 -7.43 20.68
C ASP A 315 18.53 -8.95 20.74
N VAL A 316 17.52 -9.66 20.21
CA VAL A 316 17.38 -11.12 20.35
C VAL A 316 18.04 -11.89 19.22
N LEU A 317 18.02 -11.36 18.00
CA LEU A 317 18.54 -12.07 16.83
C LEU A 317 20.08 -12.04 16.78
N PRO A 318 20.72 -13.10 16.25
CA PRO A 318 22.11 -13.01 15.85
C PRO A 318 22.33 -11.81 14.93
N PRO A 319 23.44 -11.03 15.09
CA PRO A 319 23.64 -9.77 14.34
C PRO A 319 23.50 -9.91 12.82
N TRP A 320 23.95 -11.01 12.24
CA TRP A 320 23.82 -11.26 10.79
C TRP A 320 22.35 -11.43 10.37
N LEU A 321 21.53 -12.12 11.18
CA LEU A 321 20.11 -12.33 10.87
C LEU A 321 19.30 -11.05 11.06
N ALA A 322 19.57 -10.31 12.15
CA ALA A 322 18.97 -8.99 12.35
C ALA A 322 19.29 -8.03 11.18
N ALA A 323 20.56 -8.00 10.73
CA ALA A 323 20.97 -7.18 9.58
C ALA A 323 20.22 -7.57 8.30
N VAL A 324 20.17 -8.85 7.96
CA VAL A 324 19.51 -9.34 6.74
C VAL A 324 18.01 -9.10 6.79
N LEU A 325 17.35 -9.36 7.92
CA LEU A 325 15.91 -9.16 8.06
C LEU A 325 15.51 -7.68 7.99
N LEU A 326 16.21 -6.81 8.73
CA LEU A 326 15.92 -5.39 8.71
C LEU A 326 16.27 -4.74 7.36
N ALA A 327 17.33 -5.23 6.70
CA ALA A 327 17.62 -4.83 5.33
C ALA A 327 16.49 -5.25 4.37
N ALA A 328 15.98 -6.47 4.48
CA ALA A 328 14.88 -6.92 3.64
C ALA A 328 13.56 -6.14 3.91
N PHE A 329 13.30 -5.74 5.17
CA PHE A 329 12.19 -4.84 5.50
C PHE A 329 12.40 -3.46 4.88
N LEU A 330 13.59 -2.89 5.03
CA LEU A 330 13.93 -1.61 4.42
C LEU A 330 13.78 -1.66 2.89
N ALA A 331 14.31 -2.70 2.25
CA ALA A 331 14.19 -2.91 0.80
C ALA A 331 12.73 -3.02 0.34
N ALA A 332 11.87 -3.71 1.09
CA ALA A 332 10.44 -3.79 0.80
C ALA A 332 9.76 -2.41 0.89
N ILE A 333 10.06 -1.63 1.93
CA ILE A 333 9.55 -0.26 2.10
C ILE A 333 10.07 0.65 0.99
N LEU A 334 11.37 0.59 0.65
CA LEU A 334 11.97 1.35 -0.44
C LEU A 334 11.34 1.00 -1.80
N SER A 335 11.01 -0.26 -2.04
CA SER A 335 10.34 -0.68 -3.27
C SER A 335 8.91 -0.15 -3.37
N THR A 336 8.16 -0.13 -2.26
CA THR A 336 6.83 0.47 -2.17
C THR A 336 6.91 1.97 -2.39
N PHE A 337 7.83 2.65 -1.72
CA PHE A 337 8.13 4.08 -1.93
C PHE A 337 8.40 4.37 -3.43
N ALA A 338 9.23 3.55 -4.08
CA ALA A 338 9.57 3.70 -5.49
C ALA A 338 8.35 3.55 -6.41
N ILE A 339 7.52 2.52 -6.20
CA ILE A 339 6.31 2.28 -7.00
C ILE A 339 5.30 3.42 -6.83
N ILE A 340 5.12 3.92 -5.61
CA ILE A 340 4.19 5.02 -5.32
C ILE A 340 4.67 6.30 -5.99
N ALA A 341 5.95 6.66 -5.83
CA ALA A 341 6.54 7.83 -6.47
C ALA A 341 6.43 7.76 -8.00
N LEU A 342 6.70 6.59 -8.59
CA LEU A 342 6.53 6.34 -10.02
C LEU A 342 5.05 6.46 -10.45
N SER A 343 4.12 5.97 -9.63
CA SER A 343 2.68 6.05 -9.91
C SER A 343 2.17 7.49 -9.92
N ILE A 344 2.54 8.31 -8.94
CA ILE A 344 2.21 9.74 -8.91
C ILE A 344 2.78 10.44 -10.14
N ALA A 345 4.05 10.20 -10.43
CA ALA A 345 4.73 10.80 -11.56
C ALA A 345 4.08 10.40 -12.91
N THR A 346 3.62 9.15 -13.02
CA THR A 346 2.92 8.64 -14.21
C THR A 346 1.55 9.31 -14.37
N ILE A 347 0.77 9.41 -13.30
CA ILE A 347 -0.52 10.13 -13.31
C ILE A 347 -0.30 11.59 -13.73
N PHE A 348 0.61 12.30 -13.07
CA PHE A 348 0.88 13.70 -13.38
C PHE A 348 1.29 13.87 -14.86
N THR A 349 2.21 13.03 -15.32
CA THR A 349 2.75 13.14 -16.69
C THR A 349 1.70 12.84 -17.74
N ASN A 350 0.89 11.79 -17.57
CA ASN A 350 -0.08 11.36 -18.59
C ASN A 350 -1.41 12.12 -18.49
N ASP A 351 -1.90 12.36 -17.27
CA ASP A 351 -3.26 12.86 -17.06
C ASP A 351 -3.33 14.37 -16.90
N ILE A 352 -2.21 15.03 -16.55
CA ILE A 352 -2.12 16.49 -16.43
C ILE A 352 -1.22 17.06 -17.51
N TYR A 353 0.08 16.72 -17.51
CA TYR A 353 1.04 17.35 -18.41
C TYR A 353 0.75 17.06 -19.88
N LYS A 354 0.64 15.79 -20.27
CA LYS A 354 0.35 15.38 -21.65
C LYS A 354 -1.07 15.74 -22.05
N ALA A 355 -2.06 15.50 -21.17
CA ALA A 355 -3.47 15.70 -21.53
C ALA A 355 -3.86 17.18 -21.69
N LEU A 356 -3.26 18.10 -20.90
CA LEU A 356 -3.64 19.51 -20.86
C LEU A 356 -2.64 20.45 -21.55
N TYR A 357 -1.33 20.18 -21.42
CA TYR A 357 -0.31 21.15 -21.83
C TYR A 357 0.46 20.77 -23.09
N LYS A 358 0.80 19.48 -23.26
CA LYS A 358 1.60 19.01 -24.39
C LYS A 358 1.12 17.65 -24.91
N PRO A 359 0.00 17.60 -25.66
CA PRO A 359 -0.54 16.36 -26.25
C PRO A 359 0.50 15.63 -27.13
N ASP A 360 1.33 16.38 -27.85
CA ASP A 360 2.35 15.87 -28.77
C ASP A 360 3.74 15.74 -28.14
N ALA A 361 3.84 15.62 -26.81
CA ALA A 361 5.11 15.49 -26.12
C ALA A 361 5.86 14.23 -26.58
N SER A 362 7.14 14.40 -26.90
CA SER A 362 8.00 13.26 -27.28
C SER A 362 8.18 12.29 -26.10
N ALA A 363 8.48 11.02 -26.42
CA ALA A 363 8.75 9.99 -25.41
C ALA A 363 9.86 10.41 -24.42
N LYS A 364 10.91 11.07 -24.92
CA LYS A 364 11.99 11.61 -24.08
C LYS A 364 11.49 12.70 -23.13
N SER A 365 10.63 13.60 -23.59
CA SER A 365 10.04 14.67 -22.75
C SER A 365 9.18 14.08 -21.65
N LEU A 366 8.36 13.06 -21.95
CA LEU A 366 7.52 12.37 -20.96
C LEU A 366 8.37 11.64 -19.92
N THR A 367 9.41 10.93 -20.33
CA THR A 367 10.34 10.25 -19.40
C THR A 367 11.05 11.24 -18.48
N ASN A 368 11.49 12.39 -19.01
CA ASN A 368 12.12 13.43 -18.19
C ASN A 368 11.11 14.06 -17.20
N MET A 369 9.87 14.25 -17.63
CA MET A 369 8.81 14.74 -16.75
C MET A 369 8.52 13.75 -15.60
N ILE A 370 8.44 12.44 -15.89
CA ILE A 370 8.29 11.41 -14.86
C ILE A 370 9.43 11.49 -13.85
N ARG A 371 10.69 11.57 -14.30
CA ARG A 371 11.84 11.67 -13.41
C ARG A 371 11.83 12.94 -12.55
N ALA A 372 11.50 14.09 -13.14
CA ALA A 372 11.37 15.35 -12.42
C ALA A 372 10.29 15.27 -11.32
N MET A 373 9.13 14.69 -11.66
CA MET A 373 8.04 14.51 -10.69
C MET A 373 8.41 13.55 -9.56
N ILE A 374 9.15 12.47 -9.83
CA ILE A 374 9.67 11.57 -8.79
C ILE A 374 10.52 12.33 -7.77
N ILE A 375 11.44 13.19 -8.25
CA ILE A 375 12.31 13.99 -7.37
C ILE A 375 11.48 14.95 -6.53
N ILE A 376 10.53 15.65 -7.15
CA ILE A 376 9.70 16.63 -6.46
C ILE A 376 8.84 15.97 -5.40
N VAL A 377 8.02 14.98 -5.79
CA VAL A 377 7.06 14.37 -4.86
C VAL A 377 7.76 13.57 -3.76
N GLY A 378 8.83 12.85 -4.10
CA GLY A 378 9.60 12.10 -3.12
C GLY A 378 10.38 12.99 -2.17
N GLY A 379 11.00 14.07 -2.68
CA GLY A 379 11.72 15.04 -1.85
C GLY A 379 10.79 15.73 -0.85
N VAL A 380 9.59 16.16 -1.29
CA VAL A 380 8.60 16.76 -0.38
C VAL A 380 8.07 15.73 0.61
N ALA A 381 7.78 14.51 0.19
CA ALA A 381 7.32 13.44 1.09
C ALA A 381 8.34 13.15 2.20
N ILE A 382 9.63 13.08 1.86
CA ILE A 382 10.72 12.90 2.84
C ILE A 382 10.79 14.08 3.83
N ALA A 383 10.66 15.31 3.33
CA ALA A 383 10.74 16.50 4.18
C ALA A 383 9.62 16.55 5.23
N ILE A 384 8.42 16.08 4.90
CA ILE A 384 7.26 16.11 5.81
C ILE A 384 7.04 14.80 6.58
N ALA A 385 7.83 13.76 6.33
CA ALA A 385 7.65 12.42 6.94
C ALA A 385 7.60 12.44 8.47
N SER A 386 8.34 13.36 9.11
CA SER A 386 8.39 13.50 10.58
C SER A 386 7.10 14.07 11.20
N PHE A 387 6.24 14.68 10.40
CA PHE A 387 5.00 15.32 10.86
C PHE A 387 3.77 14.42 10.68
N MET A 388 3.95 13.20 10.18
CA MET A 388 2.84 12.30 9.91
C MET A 388 2.22 11.74 11.20
N PRO A 389 0.88 11.59 11.23
CA PRO A 389 0.18 10.94 12.33
C PRO A 389 0.55 9.46 12.44
N PRO A 390 0.01 8.71 13.42
CA PRO A 390 0.16 7.27 13.51
C PRO A 390 -0.20 6.57 12.19
N ILE A 391 0.57 5.55 11.81
CA ILE A 391 0.51 4.90 10.49
C ILE A 391 -0.90 4.46 10.14
N LEU A 392 -1.56 3.77 11.06
CA LEU A 392 -2.89 3.22 10.83
C LEU A 392 -3.96 4.31 10.59
N ALA A 393 -3.97 5.35 11.43
CA ALA A 393 -4.94 6.45 11.32
C ALA A 393 -4.80 7.18 9.97
N ALA A 394 -3.57 7.44 9.54
CA ALA A 394 -3.28 8.03 8.24
C ALA A 394 -3.81 7.18 7.09
N MET A 395 -3.60 5.85 7.14
CA MET A 395 -4.02 4.94 6.07
C MET A 395 -5.54 4.86 5.93
N ILE A 396 -6.29 4.73 7.02
CA ILE A 396 -7.76 4.65 6.98
C ILE A 396 -8.34 5.93 6.35
N TRP A 397 -7.83 7.09 6.77
CA TRP A 397 -8.27 8.37 6.21
C TRP A 397 -7.96 8.51 4.72
N LEU A 398 -6.75 8.15 4.29
CA LEU A 398 -6.34 8.19 2.88
C LEU A 398 -7.19 7.25 2.00
N PHE A 399 -7.48 6.06 2.49
CA PHE A 399 -8.27 5.08 1.75
C PHE A 399 -9.70 5.56 1.50
N ALA A 400 -10.32 6.24 2.45
CA ALA A 400 -11.69 6.75 2.33
C ALA A 400 -11.91 7.64 1.10
N TRP A 401 -10.89 8.38 0.63
CA TRP A 401 -10.96 9.23 -0.55
C TRP A 401 -11.05 8.47 -1.87
N LEU A 402 -10.51 7.24 -1.94
CA LEU A 402 -10.53 6.44 -3.16
C LEU A 402 -11.72 5.49 -3.25
N VAL A 403 -12.40 5.18 -2.15
CA VAL A 403 -13.55 4.27 -2.15
C VAL A 403 -14.62 4.65 -3.20
N PRO A 404 -15.10 5.90 -3.32
CA PRO A 404 -16.12 6.24 -4.32
C PRO A 404 -15.62 6.10 -5.77
N VAL A 405 -14.32 6.21 -6.00
CA VAL A 405 -13.72 6.04 -7.33
C VAL A 405 -13.90 4.60 -7.82
N PHE A 406 -13.79 3.61 -6.93
CA PHE A 406 -14.09 2.22 -7.26
C PHE A 406 -15.50 2.06 -7.84
N PHE A 407 -16.49 2.60 -7.15
CA PHE A 407 -17.90 2.41 -7.54
C PHE A 407 -18.22 3.08 -8.87
N ILE A 408 -17.69 4.27 -9.16
CA ILE A 408 -17.91 4.93 -10.47
C ILE A 408 -17.20 4.17 -11.60
N ILE A 409 -16.02 3.57 -11.35
CA ILE A 409 -15.34 2.72 -12.32
C ILE A 409 -16.18 1.47 -12.61
N MET A 410 -16.66 0.77 -11.58
CA MET A 410 -17.49 -0.42 -11.74
C MET A 410 -18.80 -0.07 -12.48
N TYR A 411 -19.43 1.03 -12.12
CA TYR A 411 -20.62 1.52 -12.78
C TYR A 411 -20.37 1.82 -14.28
N GLY A 412 -19.29 2.54 -14.60
CA GLY A 412 -18.92 2.89 -15.97
C GLY A 412 -18.51 1.71 -16.86
N ILE A 413 -17.90 0.67 -16.28
CA ILE A 413 -17.49 -0.53 -17.00
C ILE A 413 -18.69 -1.46 -17.25
N PHE A 414 -19.50 -1.74 -16.22
CA PHE A 414 -20.48 -2.83 -16.28
C PHE A 414 -21.92 -2.37 -16.46
N VAL A 415 -22.27 -1.14 -16.04
CA VAL A 415 -23.67 -0.72 -15.99
C VAL A 415 -23.94 0.36 -17.04
N ARG A 416 -23.43 1.57 -16.83
CA ARG A 416 -23.74 2.73 -17.68
C ARG A 416 -22.64 3.79 -17.60
N ARG A 417 -22.33 4.39 -18.74
CA ARG A 417 -21.44 5.57 -18.85
C ARG A 417 -22.26 6.85 -18.70
N HIS A 418 -21.96 7.66 -17.69
CA HIS A 418 -22.68 8.91 -17.42
C HIS A 418 -21.80 9.88 -16.60
N SER A 419 -21.22 10.88 -17.26
CA SER A 419 -20.28 11.82 -16.64
C SER A 419 -20.88 12.59 -15.46
N GLY A 420 -22.05 13.19 -15.63
CA GLY A 420 -22.69 14.00 -14.59
C GLY A 420 -23.04 13.21 -13.34
N LEU A 421 -23.52 11.96 -13.48
CA LEU A 421 -23.82 11.10 -12.35
C LEU A 421 -22.57 10.68 -11.60
N CYS A 422 -21.48 10.35 -12.32
CA CYS A 422 -20.20 10.01 -11.71
C CYS A 422 -19.60 11.21 -10.93
N LEU A 423 -19.64 12.42 -11.53
CA LEU A 423 -19.19 13.63 -10.84
C LEU A 423 -20.04 13.95 -9.61
N LEU A 424 -21.37 13.81 -9.69
CA LEU A 424 -22.26 13.99 -8.54
C LEU A 424 -21.94 13.01 -7.43
N THR A 425 -21.70 11.73 -7.77
CA THR A 425 -21.34 10.69 -6.80
C THR A 425 -20.03 11.03 -6.09
N LEU A 426 -18.99 11.43 -6.83
CA LEU A 426 -17.72 11.84 -6.24
C LEU A 426 -17.89 13.07 -5.34
N ALA A 427 -18.54 14.12 -5.84
CA ALA A 427 -18.75 15.37 -5.10
C ALA A 427 -19.51 15.12 -3.80
N THR A 428 -20.64 14.41 -3.86
CA THR A 428 -21.45 14.09 -2.68
C THR A 428 -20.65 13.28 -1.66
N THR A 429 -19.94 12.25 -2.12
CA THR A 429 -19.17 11.39 -1.23
C THR A 429 -18.00 12.12 -0.60
N TRP A 430 -17.26 12.92 -1.36
CA TRP A 430 -16.12 13.66 -0.83
C TRP A 430 -16.53 14.81 0.09
N VAL A 431 -17.65 15.47 -0.18
CA VAL A 431 -18.22 16.47 0.75
C VAL A 431 -18.58 15.80 2.08
N ILE A 432 -19.29 14.67 2.04
CA ILE A 432 -19.65 13.94 3.26
C ILE A 432 -18.39 13.42 3.98
N ASN A 433 -17.38 12.91 3.26
CA ASN A 433 -16.10 12.52 3.85
C ASN A 433 -15.41 13.69 4.57
N SER A 434 -15.42 14.88 3.96
CA SER A 434 -14.87 16.09 4.56
C SER A 434 -15.65 16.54 5.78
N LEU A 435 -16.99 16.53 5.71
CA LEU A 435 -17.86 16.84 6.86
C LEU A 435 -17.66 15.82 7.99
N TRP A 436 -17.55 14.53 7.66
CA TRP A 436 -17.27 13.48 8.64
C TRP A 436 -15.95 13.71 9.37
N THR A 437 -14.89 14.04 8.61
CA THR A 437 -13.53 14.19 9.15
C THR A 437 -13.34 15.50 9.92
N PHE A 438 -13.82 16.63 9.38
CA PHE A 438 -13.45 17.96 9.86
C PHE A 438 -14.53 18.68 10.66
N THR A 439 -15.71 18.09 10.84
CA THR A 439 -16.82 18.72 11.59
C THR A 439 -17.32 17.84 12.71
N SER A 440 -18.30 18.34 13.48
CA SER A 440 -19.02 17.59 14.50
C SER A 440 -20.12 16.66 13.98
N LEU A 441 -20.26 16.47 12.66
CA LEU A 441 -21.30 15.63 12.07
C LEU A 441 -21.36 14.21 12.69
N PRO A 442 -20.25 13.47 12.84
CA PRO A 442 -20.29 12.15 13.48
C PRO A 442 -20.82 12.20 14.90
N LEU A 443 -20.45 13.24 15.68
CA LEU A 443 -20.88 13.41 17.06
C LEU A 443 -22.40 13.64 17.15
N THR A 444 -22.96 14.43 16.22
CA THR A 444 -24.41 14.66 16.11
C THR A 444 -25.18 13.38 15.75
N LEU A 445 -24.54 12.45 15.06
CA LEU A 445 -25.08 11.13 14.73
C LEU A 445 -24.85 10.08 15.82
N GLY A 446 -24.27 10.45 16.97
CA GLY A 446 -24.05 9.56 18.11
C GLY A 446 -22.73 8.77 18.07
N PHE A 447 -21.83 9.10 17.18
CA PHE A 447 -20.47 8.52 17.16
C PHE A 447 -19.54 9.31 18.07
N MET A 448 -18.41 8.69 18.47
CA MET A 448 -17.41 9.31 19.33
C MET A 448 -16.06 9.37 18.63
N ARG A 449 -15.37 10.51 18.76
CA ARG A 449 -14.00 10.70 18.24
C ARG A 449 -12.97 10.49 19.33
N GLY A 450 -11.76 10.06 18.91
CA GLY A 450 -10.63 9.89 19.80
C GLY A 450 -10.78 8.74 20.80
N VAL A 451 -11.75 7.86 20.61
CA VAL A 451 -11.88 6.62 21.38
C VAL A 451 -11.03 5.51 20.74
N PRO A 452 -10.61 4.49 21.53
CA PRO A 452 -9.86 3.36 20.97
C PRO A 452 -10.60 2.68 19.80
N PRO A 453 -9.89 2.05 18.87
CA PRO A 453 -10.48 1.35 17.73
C PRO A 453 -11.47 0.23 18.13
N ASP A 454 -11.35 -0.30 19.34
CA ASP A 454 -12.24 -1.33 19.90
C ASP A 454 -13.56 -0.78 20.45
N HIS A 455 -13.74 0.56 20.49
CA HIS A 455 -15.01 1.14 20.91
C HIS A 455 -16.08 1.03 19.82
N VAL A 456 -17.28 0.54 20.17
CA VAL A 456 -18.38 0.26 19.23
C VAL A 456 -18.80 1.48 18.40
N LEU A 457 -18.68 2.68 18.94
CA LEU A 457 -19.10 3.95 18.31
C LEU A 457 -17.92 4.78 17.80
N ASN A 458 -16.82 4.16 17.43
CA ASN A 458 -15.63 4.86 16.91
C ASN A 458 -15.94 5.55 15.56
N ALA A 459 -15.97 6.88 15.56
CA ALA A 459 -16.32 7.68 14.39
C ALA A 459 -15.29 7.55 13.26
N ASP A 460 -14.02 7.40 13.59
CA ASP A 460 -12.92 7.44 12.61
C ASP A 460 -12.95 6.21 11.71
N ASN A 461 -13.28 5.05 12.27
CA ASN A 461 -13.34 3.79 11.54
C ASN A 461 -14.66 3.62 10.77
N TYR A 462 -15.79 4.08 11.31
CA TYR A 462 -17.08 4.01 10.61
C TYR A 462 -17.11 4.79 9.29
N ASN A 463 -16.22 5.75 9.10
CA ASN A 463 -16.10 6.50 7.86
C ASN A 463 -15.99 5.59 6.63
N ALA A 464 -15.25 4.48 6.71
CA ALA A 464 -15.07 3.56 5.60
C ALA A 464 -16.40 2.92 5.14
N TYR A 465 -17.29 2.58 6.07
CA TYR A 465 -18.63 2.07 5.74
C TYR A 465 -19.49 3.13 5.06
N VAL A 466 -19.50 4.35 5.59
CA VAL A 466 -20.26 5.46 4.99
C VAL A 466 -19.77 5.73 3.57
N MET A 467 -18.45 5.76 3.36
CA MET A 467 -17.85 5.99 2.05
C MET A 467 -18.09 4.84 1.06
N ALA A 468 -18.37 3.63 1.52
CA ALA A 468 -18.74 2.51 0.66
C ALA A 468 -20.24 2.49 0.32
N ILE A 469 -21.10 2.85 1.25
CA ILE A 469 -22.56 2.80 1.06
C ILE A 469 -23.06 3.99 0.20
N LEU A 470 -22.55 5.18 0.48
CA LEU A 470 -23.05 6.42 -0.15
C LEU A 470 -22.94 6.43 -1.69
N PRO A 471 -21.81 6.04 -2.31
CA PRO A 471 -21.72 5.94 -3.77
C PRO A 471 -22.74 4.98 -4.38
N VAL A 472 -23.00 3.84 -3.72
CA VAL A 472 -23.99 2.85 -4.17
C VAL A 472 -25.39 3.46 -4.17
N VAL A 473 -25.75 4.18 -3.10
CA VAL A 473 -27.05 4.88 -3.00
C VAL A 473 -27.19 5.93 -4.10
N VAL A 474 -26.21 6.82 -4.27
CA VAL A 474 -26.26 7.91 -5.27
C VAL A 474 -26.32 7.34 -6.69
N LEU A 475 -25.48 6.34 -7.00
CA LEU A 475 -25.47 5.70 -8.31
C LEU A 475 -26.79 4.96 -8.60
N THR A 476 -27.38 4.29 -7.60
CA THR A 476 -28.63 3.56 -7.75
C THR A 476 -29.78 4.54 -8.01
N ILE A 477 -29.95 5.56 -7.19
CA ILE A 477 -31.00 6.59 -7.40
C ILE A 477 -30.80 7.27 -8.75
N GLY A 478 -29.58 7.73 -9.04
CA GLY A 478 -29.26 8.39 -10.30
C GLY A 478 -29.45 7.51 -11.52
N HIS A 479 -29.27 6.18 -11.40
CA HIS A 479 -29.53 5.24 -12.48
C HIS A 479 -30.99 5.27 -12.97
N PHE A 480 -31.94 5.39 -12.06
CA PHE A 480 -33.38 5.46 -12.41
C PHE A 480 -33.78 6.86 -12.88
N MET A 481 -33.06 7.91 -12.47
CA MET A 481 -33.40 9.29 -12.81
C MET A 481 -32.74 9.78 -14.12
N THR A 482 -31.71 9.09 -14.61
CA THR A 482 -30.91 9.56 -15.76
C THR A 482 -30.83 8.52 -16.86
N LYS A 483 -30.55 8.96 -18.07
CA LYS A 483 -30.21 8.10 -19.21
C LYS A 483 -28.71 8.23 -19.47
N GLY A 484 -28.09 7.18 -20.05
CA GLY A 484 -26.69 7.21 -20.40
C GLY A 484 -26.34 6.05 -21.35
N GLU A 485 -25.12 6.02 -21.84
CA GLU A 485 -24.65 4.97 -22.73
C GLU A 485 -24.41 3.67 -21.98
N PRO A 486 -24.53 2.49 -22.64
CA PRO A 486 -24.18 1.20 -22.03
C PRO A 486 -22.76 1.19 -21.46
N GLY A 487 -22.53 0.44 -20.41
CA GLY A 487 -21.22 0.23 -19.84
C GLY A 487 -20.20 -0.29 -20.86
N LEU A 488 -18.92 0.01 -20.63
CA LEU A 488 -17.84 -0.24 -21.59
C LEU A 488 -17.82 -1.71 -22.08
N PHE A 489 -17.93 -2.69 -21.19
CA PHE A 489 -17.94 -4.11 -21.57
C PHE A 489 -19.24 -4.59 -22.21
N ARG A 490 -20.35 -3.87 -22.03
CA ARG A 490 -21.61 -4.16 -22.73
C ARG A 490 -21.62 -3.60 -24.15
N SER A 491 -20.89 -2.52 -24.41
CA SER A 491 -20.77 -1.95 -25.78
C SER A 491 -19.90 -2.84 -26.67
N ASP A 492 -18.82 -3.41 -26.12
CA ASP A 492 -17.90 -4.27 -26.87
C ASP A 492 -18.54 -5.63 -27.28
N SER A 493 -19.47 -6.15 -26.47
CA SER A 493 -20.20 -7.38 -26.81
C SER A 493 -21.20 -7.22 -27.95
N LYS A 494 -21.61 -6.00 -28.29
CA LYS A 494 -22.50 -5.70 -29.43
C LYS A 494 -21.78 -5.39 -30.74
N GLY A 495 -20.45 -5.19 -30.68
CA GLY A 495 -19.60 -4.93 -31.86
C GLY A 495 -18.92 -6.17 -32.43
N VAL A 496 -19.18 -7.36 -31.87
CA VAL A 496 -18.62 -8.66 -32.29
C VAL A 496 -19.74 -9.63 -32.75
N ALA A 497 -20.96 -9.12 -32.97
CA ALA A 497 -22.06 -9.87 -33.55
C ALA A 497 -22.32 -9.47 -35.02
#